data_e13bf6520a7b492777d4b8d4381c42e4
#
_entry.id   e13bf6520a7b492777d4b8d4381c42e4
#
_cell.length_a   1.000
_cell.length_b   1.000
_cell.length_c   1.000
_cell.angle_alpha   90.00
_cell.angle_beta   90.00
_cell.angle_gamma   90.00
#
_symmetry.space_group_name_H-M   'P 1'
#
loop_
_entity.id
_entity.type
_entity.pdbx_description
1 polymer ?
#
loop_
_entity_poly.entity_id
_entity_poly.type
_entity_poly.pdbx_seq_one_letter_code
_entity_poly.pdbx_strand_id
1 'polypeptide(L)'
;MVILATKFSRQFKSRQLKPNQLTKKALRGSFIILAASTLFACNQADTNADSSAADMNSAQTQVSLNKTSADNLENTNQSATINAKAQHSDLLKNVSATVYKDVNCGCCKDWIEHAQNHGLTATSQHPKDLSLFKDRYGVPTEMRSCHTAVTTDGYVFEGHVPAKYVAQFLANPPAQAIGLAVPGMPVGSPGMEYQGQFAPYQIMQINKDGTNQVYADIESAEQQL
;
A
#
# COMPACT_ATOMS: atom_id res chain seq x y z
N MET A 1 -44.19 -34.60 -30.53
CA MET A 1 -43.08 -34.63 -29.56
C MET A 1 -43.18 -33.35 -28.73
N VAL A 2 -43.82 -33.43 -27.56
CA VAL A 2 -44.17 -32.29 -26.72
C VAL A 2 -43.13 -32.21 -25.60
N ILE A 3 -42.39 -31.10 -25.53
CA ILE A 3 -41.41 -30.86 -24.48
C ILE A 3 -42.08 -30.06 -23.36
N LEU A 4 -42.22 -30.69 -22.19
CA LEU A 4 -42.71 -30.07 -20.96
C LEU A 4 -41.62 -29.15 -20.36
N ALA A 5 -41.91 -27.85 -20.25
CA ALA A 5 -41.11 -26.88 -19.52
C ALA A 5 -41.56 -26.89 -18.05
N THR A 6 -40.75 -27.43 -17.14
CA THR A 6 -40.96 -27.38 -15.70
C THR A 6 -40.46 -26.02 -15.15
N LYS A 7 -41.39 -25.19 -14.68
CA LYS A 7 -41.14 -23.94 -13.93
C LYS A 7 -40.62 -24.29 -12.53
N PHE A 8 -39.36 -23.96 -12.27
CA PHE A 8 -38.78 -24.01 -10.92
C PHE A 8 -38.98 -22.65 -10.23
N SER A 9 -40.06 -22.55 -9.45
CA SER A 9 -40.33 -21.38 -8.61
C SER A 9 -39.56 -21.50 -7.30
N ARG A 10 -38.46 -20.76 -7.12
CA ARG A 10 -37.78 -20.65 -5.82
C ARG A 10 -38.47 -19.58 -5.00
N GLN A 11 -39.18 -19.99 -3.98
CA GLN A 11 -39.70 -19.14 -2.91
C GLN A 11 -38.55 -18.53 -2.09
N PHE A 12 -38.37 -17.25 -2.22
CA PHE A 12 -37.46 -16.48 -1.36
C PHE A 12 -38.18 -16.15 -0.06
N LYS A 13 -37.87 -16.90 1.00
CA LYS A 13 -38.41 -16.69 2.34
C LYS A 13 -37.58 -15.59 3.02
N SER A 14 -38.13 -14.35 3.03
CA SER A 14 -37.55 -13.22 3.75
C SER A 14 -37.59 -13.49 5.27
N ARG A 15 -36.43 -13.68 5.88
CA ARG A 15 -36.29 -13.68 7.35
C ARG A 15 -36.27 -12.23 7.83
N GLN A 16 -37.35 -11.78 8.45
CA GLN A 16 -37.44 -10.57 9.23
C GLN A 16 -36.58 -10.72 10.50
N LEU A 17 -35.53 -9.92 10.61
CA LEU A 17 -34.73 -9.78 11.83
C LEU A 17 -35.47 -8.86 12.79
N LYS A 18 -35.82 -9.36 13.96
CA LYS A 18 -36.39 -8.58 15.07
C LYS A 18 -35.32 -7.61 15.63
N PRO A 19 -35.64 -6.34 15.91
CA PRO A 19 -34.72 -5.44 16.56
C PRO A 19 -34.53 -5.81 18.04
N ASN A 20 -33.30 -6.08 18.43
CA ASN A 20 -32.93 -6.38 19.81
C ASN A 20 -32.83 -5.07 20.60
N GLN A 21 -33.55 -4.99 21.70
CA GLN A 21 -33.65 -3.85 22.62
C GLN A 21 -32.32 -3.68 23.36
N LEU A 22 -31.58 -2.61 23.08
CA LEU A 22 -30.45 -2.21 23.90
C LEU A 22 -30.94 -1.52 25.18
N THR A 23 -30.73 -2.18 26.30
CA THR A 23 -30.91 -1.62 27.66
C THR A 23 -29.89 -0.51 27.92
N LYS A 24 -30.41 0.71 28.12
CA LYS A 24 -29.66 1.88 28.62
C LYS A 24 -29.27 1.63 30.07
N LYS A 25 -27.98 1.40 30.36
CA LYS A 25 -27.42 1.60 31.70
C LYS A 25 -26.65 2.91 31.71
N ALA A 26 -27.28 3.90 32.37
CA ALA A 26 -26.64 5.13 32.77
C ALA A 26 -25.71 4.85 33.95
N LEU A 27 -24.42 5.18 33.82
CA LEU A 27 -23.51 5.30 34.94
C LEU A 27 -23.00 6.73 35.01
N ARG A 28 -23.52 7.46 36.01
CA ARG A 28 -22.98 8.74 36.50
C ARG A 28 -21.69 8.44 37.26
N GLY A 29 -20.61 9.11 36.92
CA GLY A 29 -19.35 9.13 37.66
C GLY A 29 -18.66 10.46 37.45
N SER A 30 -18.86 11.36 38.41
CA SER A 30 -18.06 12.57 38.64
C SER A 30 -16.66 12.20 39.10
N PHE A 31 -15.62 12.80 38.54
CA PHE A 31 -14.34 13.04 39.24
C PHE A 31 -13.58 14.16 38.48
N ILE A 32 -13.60 15.34 39.09
CA ILE A 32 -12.55 16.07 39.85
C ILE A 32 -11.27 16.36 39.07
N ILE A 33 -11.14 17.66 38.85
CA ILE A 33 -10.02 18.45 38.33
C ILE A 33 -8.82 18.30 39.29
N LEU A 34 -7.63 18.10 38.76
CA LEU A 34 -6.39 18.56 39.41
C LEU A 34 -5.45 19.13 38.34
N ALA A 35 -5.28 20.43 38.40
CA ALA A 35 -4.27 21.21 37.70
C ALA A 35 -2.92 21.02 38.42
N ALA A 36 -1.87 20.76 37.65
CA ALA A 36 -0.50 21.02 38.10
C ALA A 36 0.30 21.60 36.93
N SER A 37 0.52 22.89 37.03
CA SER A 37 1.45 23.68 36.22
C SER A 37 2.87 23.42 36.71
N THR A 38 3.79 23.08 35.82
CA THR A 38 5.23 23.31 36.01
C THR A 38 5.84 23.91 34.78
N LEU A 39 6.16 25.17 34.91
CA LEU A 39 7.08 25.94 34.07
C LEU A 39 8.51 25.43 34.28
N PHE A 40 9.22 25.12 33.20
CA PHE A 40 10.68 25.14 33.24
C PHE A 40 11.18 25.98 32.07
N ALA A 41 11.93 27.02 32.47
CA ALA A 41 12.53 28.04 31.66
C ALA A 41 13.93 27.63 31.20
N CYS A 42 14.28 28.11 30.00
CA CYS A 42 15.58 28.53 29.48
C CYS A 42 16.88 27.93 30.03
N ASN A 43 17.72 27.44 29.17
CA ASN A 43 19.08 27.96 29.12
C ASN A 43 19.67 27.90 27.71
N GLN A 44 20.02 29.06 27.20
CA GLN A 44 20.91 29.28 26.06
C GLN A 44 22.36 29.19 26.56
N ALA A 45 23.22 28.62 25.78
CA ALA A 45 24.66 28.94 25.83
C ALA A 45 25.24 28.82 24.42
N ASP A 46 25.54 29.99 23.89
CA ASP A 46 26.47 30.21 22.76
C ASP A 46 27.88 29.80 23.16
N THR A 47 28.66 29.24 22.23
CA THR A 47 30.07 29.57 22.09
C THR A 47 30.58 29.30 20.67
N ASN A 48 31.22 30.32 20.17
CA ASN A 48 31.86 30.56 18.89
C ASN A 48 33.15 29.76 18.61
N ALA A 49 33.45 29.74 17.30
CA ALA A 49 34.77 29.90 16.65
C ALA A 49 35.80 28.77 16.84
N ASP A 50 36.53 28.32 15.86
CA ASP A 50 37.45 29.07 15.03
C ASP A 50 38.04 28.17 13.91
N SER A 51 38.47 28.78 12.88
CA SER A 51 39.24 28.45 11.71
C SER A 51 40.38 27.43 11.87
N SER A 52 40.66 26.66 10.85
CA SER A 52 41.97 26.70 10.16
C SER A 52 41.99 25.86 8.89
N ALA A 53 42.42 26.50 7.83
CA ALA A 53 42.82 25.96 6.55
C ALA A 53 44.28 25.43 6.61
N ALA A 54 44.60 24.46 5.79
CA ALA A 54 45.87 24.19 5.11
C ALA A 54 45.80 22.77 4.54
N ASP A 55 46.00 22.48 3.36
CA ASP A 55 46.84 22.79 2.24
C ASP A 55 47.44 21.50 1.68
N MET A 56 47.27 21.32 0.38
CA MET A 56 48.15 20.66 -0.60
C MET A 56 48.79 19.29 -0.29
N ASN A 57 48.57 18.26 -1.12
CA ASN A 57 49.56 17.95 -2.14
C ASN A 57 49.13 16.90 -3.16
N SER A 58 49.50 17.12 -4.37
CA SER A 58 49.49 16.28 -5.57
C SER A 58 50.32 15.04 -5.42
N ALA A 59 49.84 13.92 -5.98
CA ALA A 59 50.72 12.96 -6.65
C ALA A 59 49.94 12.25 -7.77
N GLN A 60 50.23 12.67 -8.99
CA GLN A 60 49.94 11.92 -10.20
C GLN A 60 50.89 10.70 -10.24
N THR A 61 50.30 9.52 -10.44
CA THR A 61 51.06 8.39 -11.02
C THR A 61 50.24 7.85 -12.16
N GLN A 62 50.67 8.12 -13.37
CA GLN A 62 50.26 7.43 -14.57
C GLN A 62 50.96 6.10 -14.63
N VAL A 63 50.21 5.01 -14.83
CA VAL A 63 50.75 3.78 -15.43
C VAL A 63 49.77 3.28 -16.49
N SER A 64 50.36 3.06 -17.62
CA SER A 64 49.88 2.71 -18.95
C SER A 64 49.08 1.40 -19.03
N LEU A 65 48.06 1.42 -19.89
CA LEU A 65 47.65 0.40 -20.88
C LEU A 65 47.87 -1.08 -20.59
N ASN A 66 46.72 -1.79 -20.36
CA ASN A 66 46.50 -3.02 -21.10
C ASN A 66 45.02 -3.08 -21.54
N LYS A 67 44.86 -2.87 -22.83
CA LYS A 67 43.64 -3.07 -23.60
C LYS A 67 43.65 -4.53 -24.05
N THR A 68 42.82 -5.38 -23.46
CA THR A 68 42.26 -6.58 -24.10
C THR A 68 41.23 -7.24 -23.18
N SER A 69 40.03 -7.48 -23.70
CA SER A 69 38.95 -8.32 -23.17
C SER A 69 37.99 -7.63 -22.17
N ALA A 70 37.19 -6.68 -22.65
CA ALA A 70 36.04 -6.16 -21.93
C ALA A 70 34.69 -6.24 -22.73
N ASP A 71 34.65 -6.89 -23.88
CA ASP A 71 33.44 -6.86 -24.75
C ASP A 71 32.45 -8.00 -24.53
N ASN A 72 32.62 -8.87 -23.52
CA ASN A 72 31.71 -10.01 -23.34
C ASN A 72 30.95 -10.05 -21.98
N LEU A 73 31.14 -9.06 -21.11
CA LEU A 73 30.42 -8.97 -19.81
C LEU A 73 29.25 -8.00 -19.83
N GLU A 74 29.25 -7.04 -20.73
CA GLU A 74 28.20 -6.02 -20.81
C GLU A 74 26.90 -6.56 -21.45
N ASN A 75 27.01 -7.53 -22.37
CA ASN A 75 25.84 -8.10 -23.07
C ASN A 75 25.03 -9.09 -22.20
N THR A 76 25.66 -9.72 -21.20
CA THR A 76 24.96 -10.67 -20.30
C THR A 76 24.17 -9.92 -19.23
N ASN A 77 24.72 -8.79 -18.72
CA ASN A 77 24.02 -7.99 -17.72
C ASN A 77 22.84 -7.21 -18.33
N GLN A 78 22.96 -6.75 -19.57
CA GLN A 78 21.89 -6.04 -20.28
C GLN A 78 20.71 -6.95 -20.60
N SER A 79 20.95 -8.21 -21.01
CA SER A 79 19.90 -9.20 -21.23
C SER A 79 19.18 -9.62 -19.92
N ALA A 80 19.91 -9.76 -18.82
CA ALA A 80 19.32 -10.07 -17.51
C ALA A 80 18.47 -8.91 -16.99
N THR A 81 18.92 -7.66 -17.15
CA THR A 81 18.18 -6.46 -16.73
C THR A 81 16.93 -6.23 -17.59
N ILE A 82 17.00 -6.47 -18.91
CA ILE A 82 15.83 -6.37 -19.80
C ILE A 82 14.80 -7.44 -19.46
N ASN A 83 15.24 -8.67 -19.18
CA ASN A 83 14.34 -9.76 -18.83
C ASN A 83 13.68 -9.55 -17.45
N ALA A 84 14.42 -9.06 -16.45
CA ALA A 84 13.87 -8.71 -15.14
C ALA A 84 12.84 -7.58 -15.26
N LYS A 85 13.14 -6.52 -16.02
CA LYS A 85 12.20 -5.41 -16.24
C LYS A 85 10.94 -5.86 -17.00
N ALA A 86 11.06 -6.75 -17.98
CA ALA A 86 9.92 -7.31 -18.71
C ALA A 86 9.06 -8.23 -17.84
N GLN A 87 9.65 -8.98 -16.92
CA GLN A 87 8.91 -9.83 -15.96
C GLN A 87 8.13 -9.02 -14.95
N HIS A 88 8.64 -7.85 -14.53
CA HIS A 88 7.93 -6.96 -13.59
C HIS A 88 6.79 -6.19 -14.27
N SER A 89 6.90 -5.87 -15.56
CA SER A 89 5.87 -5.10 -16.28
C SER A 89 4.55 -5.85 -16.53
N ASP A 90 4.52 -7.17 -16.38
CA ASP A 90 3.37 -8.01 -16.71
C ASP A 90 2.71 -8.69 -15.49
N LEU A 91 3.13 -8.35 -14.26
CA LEU A 91 2.64 -8.99 -13.03
C LEU A 91 1.10 -8.94 -12.89
N LEU A 92 0.49 -7.82 -13.28
CA LEU A 92 -0.95 -7.58 -13.19
C LEU A 92 -1.63 -7.57 -14.57
N LYS A 93 -1.00 -8.17 -15.58
CA LYS A 93 -1.59 -8.32 -16.90
C LYS A 93 -2.93 -9.03 -16.81
N ASN A 94 -3.94 -8.48 -17.47
CA ASN A 94 -5.34 -8.93 -17.44
C ASN A 94 -6.08 -8.68 -16.11
N VAL A 95 -5.47 -8.00 -15.13
CA VAL A 95 -6.16 -7.52 -13.95
C VAL A 95 -6.73 -6.14 -14.23
N SER A 96 -8.02 -5.94 -13.95
CA SER A 96 -8.68 -4.64 -14.04
C SER A 96 -9.22 -4.25 -12.67
N ALA A 97 -9.07 -2.96 -12.31
CA ALA A 97 -9.55 -2.44 -11.04
C ALA A 97 -10.12 -1.01 -11.17
N THR A 98 -11.11 -0.71 -10.34
CA THR A 98 -11.57 0.66 -10.09
C THR A 98 -10.91 1.18 -8.83
N VAL A 99 -10.23 2.33 -8.91
CA VAL A 99 -9.53 2.97 -7.79
C VAL A 99 -10.35 4.15 -7.29
N TYR A 100 -10.91 4.03 -6.09
CA TYR A 100 -11.66 5.08 -5.41
C TYR A 100 -10.70 5.93 -4.58
N LYS A 101 -10.59 7.21 -4.91
CA LYS A 101 -9.64 8.16 -4.31
C LYS A 101 -10.17 9.58 -4.31
N ASP A 102 -9.59 10.46 -3.48
CA ASP A 102 -9.80 11.90 -3.61
C ASP A 102 -9.21 12.41 -4.94
N VAL A 103 -9.89 13.35 -5.59
CA VAL A 103 -9.45 13.90 -6.88
C VAL A 103 -8.05 14.55 -6.80
N ASN A 104 -7.71 15.15 -5.66
CA ASN A 104 -6.45 15.86 -5.43
C ASN A 104 -5.35 14.97 -4.83
N CYS A 105 -5.61 13.67 -4.57
CA CYS A 105 -4.64 12.76 -3.99
C CYS A 105 -3.50 12.46 -4.98
N GLY A 106 -2.34 13.09 -4.80
CA GLY A 106 -1.15 12.92 -5.63
C GLY A 106 -0.55 11.51 -5.48
N CYS A 107 -0.24 11.09 -4.26
CA CYS A 107 0.32 9.76 -3.99
C CYS A 107 -0.56 8.61 -4.48
N CYS A 108 -1.90 8.79 -4.49
CA CYS A 108 -2.81 7.81 -5.07
C CYS A 108 -2.64 7.71 -6.60
N LYS A 109 -2.37 8.84 -7.28
CA LYS A 109 -2.07 8.85 -8.71
C LYS A 109 -0.76 8.10 -8.98
N ASP A 110 0.25 8.37 -8.19
CA ASP A 110 1.57 7.75 -8.32
C ASP A 110 1.50 6.23 -8.06
N TRP A 111 0.67 5.78 -7.09
CA TRP A 111 0.38 4.36 -6.90
C TRP A 111 -0.33 3.73 -8.11
N ILE A 112 -1.29 4.44 -8.72
CA ILE A 112 -1.97 3.96 -9.93
C ILE A 112 -0.96 3.79 -11.06
N GLU A 113 -0.05 4.74 -11.25
CA GLU A 113 1.01 4.66 -12.24
C GLU A 113 1.94 3.47 -11.97
N HIS A 114 2.36 3.27 -10.70
CA HIS A 114 3.10 2.07 -10.31
C HIS A 114 2.38 0.79 -10.71
N ALA A 115 1.10 0.64 -10.36
CA ALA A 115 0.33 -0.55 -10.69
C ALA A 115 0.14 -0.75 -12.20
N GLN A 116 -0.07 0.34 -12.97
CA GLN A 116 -0.17 0.31 -14.43
C GLN A 116 1.14 -0.08 -15.09
N ASN A 117 2.29 0.38 -14.56
CA ASN A 117 3.62 -0.04 -15.01
C ASN A 117 3.87 -1.54 -14.80
N HIS A 118 3.08 -2.17 -13.93
CA HIS A 118 3.06 -3.63 -13.70
C HIS A 118 1.89 -4.35 -14.39
N GLY A 119 1.20 -3.69 -15.32
CA GLY A 119 0.19 -4.29 -16.19
C GLY A 119 -1.26 -4.13 -15.74
N LEU A 120 -1.55 -3.46 -14.59
CA LEU A 120 -2.91 -3.23 -14.14
C LEU A 120 -3.68 -2.31 -15.12
N THR A 121 -4.90 -2.69 -15.47
CA THR A 121 -5.86 -1.78 -16.11
C THR A 121 -6.65 -1.05 -15.03
N ALA A 122 -6.29 0.22 -14.74
CA ALA A 122 -6.90 1.00 -13.67
C ALA A 122 -7.84 2.07 -14.19
N THR A 123 -9.03 2.22 -13.56
CA THR A 123 -9.98 3.33 -13.75
C THR A 123 -10.16 4.07 -12.43
N SER A 124 -9.99 5.40 -12.42
CA SER A 124 -10.17 6.21 -11.21
C SER A 124 -11.62 6.67 -11.04
N GLN A 125 -12.11 6.65 -9.80
CA GLN A 125 -13.39 7.21 -9.38
C GLN A 125 -13.17 8.14 -8.17
N HIS A 126 -13.94 9.24 -8.12
CA HIS A 126 -13.80 10.29 -7.11
C HIS A 126 -15.12 10.49 -6.35
N PRO A 127 -15.49 9.55 -5.44
CA PRO A 127 -16.72 9.67 -4.68
C PRO A 127 -16.64 10.85 -3.72
N LYS A 128 -17.81 11.51 -3.46
CA LYS A 128 -17.89 12.60 -2.49
C LYS A 128 -17.56 12.14 -1.06
N ASP A 129 -17.89 10.91 -0.74
CA ASP A 129 -17.58 10.27 0.56
C ASP A 129 -16.86 8.94 0.31
N LEU A 130 -15.53 8.99 0.41
CA LEU A 130 -14.68 7.83 0.24
C LEU A 130 -14.87 6.81 1.38
N SER A 131 -15.24 7.28 2.58
CA SER A 131 -15.45 6.42 3.74
C SER A 131 -16.58 5.42 3.51
N LEU A 132 -17.69 5.86 2.91
CA LEU A 132 -18.80 4.98 2.56
C LEU A 132 -18.42 3.88 1.58
N PHE A 133 -17.47 4.15 0.68
CA PHE A 133 -16.95 3.12 -0.22
C PHE A 133 -16.10 2.09 0.52
N LYS A 134 -15.25 2.55 1.44
CA LYS A 134 -14.45 1.66 2.29
C LYS A 134 -15.34 0.76 3.15
N ASP A 135 -16.40 1.32 3.74
CA ASP A 135 -17.41 0.55 4.49
C ASP A 135 -18.09 -0.50 3.60
N ARG A 136 -18.52 -0.11 2.39
CA ARG A 136 -19.18 -1.01 1.43
C ARG A 136 -18.33 -2.21 1.06
N TYR A 137 -17.02 -2.00 0.92
CA TYR A 137 -16.08 -3.05 0.55
C TYR A 137 -15.45 -3.76 1.76
N GLY A 138 -15.93 -3.47 2.97
CA GLY A 138 -15.53 -4.19 4.18
C GLY A 138 -14.13 -3.83 4.67
N VAL A 139 -13.59 -2.63 4.34
CA VAL A 139 -12.29 -2.16 4.83
C VAL A 139 -12.43 -1.67 6.27
N PRO A 140 -11.85 -2.38 7.27
CA PRO A 140 -11.89 -1.95 8.67
C PRO A 140 -11.24 -0.58 8.86
N THR A 141 -11.72 0.21 9.81
CA THR A 141 -11.24 1.59 10.00
C THR A 141 -9.73 1.66 10.25
N GLU A 142 -9.19 0.72 11.01
CA GLU A 142 -7.76 0.63 11.33
C GLU A 142 -6.87 0.20 10.14
N MET A 143 -7.49 -0.36 9.07
CA MET A 143 -6.79 -0.76 7.86
C MET A 143 -6.79 0.34 6.78
N ARG A 144 -7.48 1.47 7.02
CA ARG A 144 -7.70 2.49 5.98
C ARG A 144 -6.47 3.31 5.67
N SER A 145 -6.37 3.66 4.40
CA SER A 145 -5.37 4.53 3.80
C SER A 145 -6.04 5.57 2.88
N CYS A 146 -5.31 6.12 1.91
CA CYS A 146 -5.79 7.24 1.07
C CYS A 146 -6.66 6.80 -0.11
N HIS A 147 -6.62 5.54 -0.55
CA HIS A 147 -7.42 5.03 -1.66
C HIS A 147 -7.78 3.56 -1.48
N THR A 148 -8.77 3.11 -2.26
CA THR A 148 -9.24 1.72 -2.30
C THR A 148 -9.31 1.28 -3.76
N ALA A 149 -8.54 0.29 -4.16
CA ALA A 149 -8.65 -0.36 -5.45
C ALA A 149 -9.52 -1.62 -5.32
N VAL A 150 -10.48 -1.78 -6.23
CA VAL A 150 -11.37 -2.94 -6.26
C VAL A 150 -11.27 -3.59 -7.63
N THR A 151 -10.85 -4.85 -7.68
CA THR A 151 -10.76 -5.61 -8.93
C THR A 151 -12.13 -6.00 -9.46
N THR A 152 -12.21 -6.40 -10.74
CA THR A 152 -13.44 -6.93 -11.34
C THR A 152 -13.97 -8.18 -10.63
N ASP A 153 -13.09 -8.97 -10.01
CA ASP A 153 -13.44 -10.14 -9.22
C ASP A 153 -13.86 -9.81 -7.78
N GLY A 154 -13.82 -8.51 -7.40
CA GLY A 154 -14.27 -8.02 -6.10
C GLY A 154 -13.22 -8.02 -4.99
N TYR A 155 -11.96 -8.34 -5.28
CA TYR A 155 -10.87 -8.21 -4.31
C TYR A 155 -10.49 -6.75 -4.08
N VAL A 156 -10.13 -6.44 -2.84
CA VAL A 156 -9.87 -5.09 -2.34
C VAL A 156 -8.38 -4.90 -2.04
N PHE A 157 -7.81 -3.82 -2.54
CA PHE A 157 -6.45 -3.41 -2.20
C PHE A 157 -6.51 -1.98 -1.65
N GLU A 158 -6.27 -1.86 -0.35
CA GLU A 158 -6.36 -0.59 0.38
C GLU A 158 -4.98 0.03 0.53
N GLY A 159 -4.83 1.28 0.05
CA GLY A 159 -3.58 2.02 0.15
C GLY A 159 -2.45 1.49 -0.75
N HIS A 160 -1.24 1.69 -0.31
CA HIS A 160 -0.02 1.57 -1.11
C HIS A 160 0.54 0.13 -1.21
N VAL A 161 -0.33 -0.85 -1.48
CA VAL A 161 0.06 -2.26 -1.64
C VAL A 161 0.93 -2.40 -2.90
N PRO A 162 2.18 -2.93 -2.82
CA PRO A 162 3.02 -3.10 -3.99
C PRO A 162 2.43 -4.10 -5.00
N ALA A 163 2.62 -3.84 -6.30
CA ALA A 163 2.08 -4.66 -7.39
C ALA A 163 2.45 -6.14 -7.29
N LYS A 164 3.65 -6.44 -6.81
CA LYS A 164 4.13 -7.80 -6.53
C LYS A 164 3.19 -8.55 -5.58
N TYR A 165 2.79 -7.93 -4.48
CA TYR A 165 1.92 -8.56 -3.48
C TYR A 165 0.46 -8.61 -3.93
N VAL A 166 0.01 -7.64 -4.72
CA VAL A 166 -1.29 -7.72 -5.42
C VAL A 166 -1.32 -8.96 -6.32
N ALA A 167 -0.28 -9.17 -7.13
CA ALA A 167 -0.17 -10.32 -8.02
C ALA A 167 -0.09 -11.64 -7.26
N GLN A 168 0.73 -11.71 -6.20
CA GLN A 168 0.85 -12.90 -5.35
C GLN A 168 -0.48 -13.28 -4.71
N PHE A 169 -1.21 -12.30 -4.18
CA PHE A 169 -2.53 -12.51 -3.59
C PHE A 169 -3.52 -13.03 -4.63
N LEU A 170 -3.59 -12.40 -5.81
CA LEU A 170 -4.53 -12.79 -6.87
C LEU A 170 -4.22 -14.16 -7.49
N ALA A 171 -2.97 -14.59 -7.45
CA ALA A 171 -2.59 -15.93 -7.93
C ALA A 171 -3.16 -17.06 -7.06
N ASN A 172 -3.32 -16.84 -5.75
CA ASN A 172 -3.90 -17.83 -4.83
C ASN A 172 -4.55 -17.14 -3.63
N PRO A 173 -5.72 -16.49 -3.81
CA PRO A 173 -6.37 -15.73 -2.75
C PRO A 173 -6.86 -16.66 -1.63
N PRO A 174 -6.52 -16.40 -0.35
CA PRO A 174 -7.04 -17.19 0.77
C PRO A 174 -8.57 -17.12 0.84
N ALA A 175 -9.22 -18.25 1.09
CA ALA A 175 -10.69 -18.39 1.00
C ALA A 175 -11.45 -17.41 1.92
N GLN A 176 -10.86 -17.04 3.07
CA GLN A 176 -11.42 -16.09 4.02
C GLN A 176 -11.12 -14.61 3.67
N ALA A 177 -10.13 -14.34 2.82
CA ALA A 177 -9.69 -12.99 2.52
C ALA A 177 -10.65 -12.25 1.57
N ILE A 178 -10.76 -10.94 1.76
CA ILE A 178 -11.34 -10.00 0.79
C ILE A 178 -10.28 -9.22 0.05
N GLY A 179 -9.03 -9.15 0.57
CA GLY A 179 -7.95 -8.40 -0.04
C GLY A 179 -6.79 -8.11 0.91
N LEU A 180 -5.98 -7.13 0.51
CA LEU A 180 -4.82 -6.67 1.27
C LEU A 180 -4.93 -5.17 1.59
N ALA A 181 -4.22 -4.73 2.64
CA ALA A 181 -4.08 -3.34 3.02
C ALA A 181 -2.65 -2.98 3.39
N VAL A 182 -2.25 -1.76 3.07
CA VAL A 182 -1.14 -1.04 3.72
C VAL A 182 -1.76 0.10 4.51
N PRO A 183 -1.95 -0.04 5.84
CA PRO A 183 -2.56 0.99 6.67
C PRO A 183 -1.71 2.27 6.68
N GLY A 184 -2.37 3.42 6.64
CA GLY A 184 -1.69 4.70 6.58
C GLY A 184 -0.98 4.95 5.25
N MET A 185 0.16 5.63 5.28
CA MET A 185 0.95 6.05 4.11
C MET A 185 2.45 5.97 4.44
N PRO A 186 3.03 4.76 4.55
CA PRO A 186 4.44 4.62 4.90
C PRO A 186 5.34 5.23 3.83
N VAL A 187 6.33 6.01 4.27
CA VAL A 187 7.31 6.61 3.34
C VAL A 187 8.12 5.51 2.65
N GLY A 188 8.29 5.63 1.34
CA GLY A 188 8.99 4.64 0.52
C GLY A 188 8.11 3.48 0.02
N SER A 189 6.83 3.39 0.44
CA SER A 189 5.87 2.50 -0.23
C SER A 189 5.54 3.04 -1.65
N PRO A 190 5.05 2.19 -2.59
CA PRO A 190 4.80 2.63 -3.96
C PRO A 190 3.88 3.84 -4.05
N GLY A 191 4.32 4.93 -4.68
CA GLY A 191 3.63 6.22 -4.74
C GLY A 191 3.84 7.12 -3.51
N MET A 192 4.67 6.67 -2.56
CA MET A 192 5.09 7.44 -1.37
C MET A 192 6.61 7.57 -1.28
N GLU A 193 7.29 7.42 -2.41
CA GLU A 193 8.74 7.56 -2.51
C GLU A 193 9.14 9.02 -2.26
N TYR A 194 10.07 9.24 -1.34
CA TYR A 194 10.59 10.56 -1.01
C TYR A 194 12.07 10.50 -0.67
N GLN A 195 12.91 11.13 -1.50
CA GLN A 195 14.36 11.30 -1.29
C GLN A 195 15.10 10.01 -0.90
N GLY A 196 14.68 8.86 -1.42
CA GLY A 196 15.31 7.58 -1.09
C GLY A 196 15.06 7.09 0.35
N GLN A 197 14.16 7.76 1.09
CA GLN A 197 13.77 7.33 2.43
C GLN A 197 12.84 6.12 2.37
N PHE A 198 12.99 5.25 3.34
CA PHE A 198 12.14 4.07 3.50
C PHE A 198 11.83 3.85 4.99
N ALA A 199 10.60 3.57 5.32
CA ALA A 199 10.18 3.11 6.64
C ALA A 199 9.59 1.69 6.51
N PRO A 200 10.04 0.71 7.30
CA PRO A 200 9.45 -0.62 7.32
C PRO A 200 7.94 -0.57 7.59
N TYR A 201 7.18 -1.44 6.94
CA TYR A 201 5.73 -1.52 7.11
C TYR A 201 5.21 -2.93 6.88
N GLN A 202 3.96 -3.14 7.27
CA GLN A 202 3.27 -4.42 7.08
C GLN A 202 2.23 -4.33 5.98
N ILE A 203 2.12 -5.38 5.19
CA ILE A 203 0.96 -5.64 4.35
C ILE A 203 0.03 -6.54 5.16
N MET A 204 -1.21 -6.09 5.35
CA MET A 204 -2.23 -6.79 6.13
C MET A 204 -3.21 -7.50 5.20
N GLN A 205 -3.59 -8.72 5.52
CA GLN A 205 -4.73 -9.39 4.91
C GLN A 205 -6.01 -8.98 5.63
N ILE A 206 -7.04 -8.58 4.88
CA ILE A 206 -8.37 -8.28 5.40
C ILE A 206 -9.27 -9.50 5.15
N ASN A 207 -9.97 -9.95 6.18
CA ASN A 207 -10.84 -11.13 6.11
C ASN A 207 -12.34 -10.75 6.05
N LYS A 208 -13.16 -11.67 5.55
CA LYS A 208 -14.62 -11.53 5.40
C LYS A 208 -15.36 -11.31 6.73
N ASP A 209 -14.79 -11.78 7.82
CA ASP A 209 -15.34 -11.63 9.19
C ASP A 209 -14.91 -10.33 9.87
N GLY A 210 -14.15 -9.47 9.17
CA GLY A 210 -13.62 -8.21 9.68
C GLY A 210 -12.31 -8.36 10.47
N THR A 211 -11.79 -9.57 10.65
CA THR A 211 -10.46 -9.77 11.23
C THR A 211 -9.37 -9.43 10.22
N ASN A 212 -8.17 -9.13 10.71
CA ASN A 212 -7.00 -8.90 9.88
C ASN A 212 -5.79 -9.65 10.44
N GLN A 213 -4.81 -9.91 9.59
CA GLN A 213 -3.56 -10.57 9.96
C GLN A 213 -2.42 -10.07 9.07
N VAL A 214 -1.19 -10.19 9.53
CA VAL A 214 -0.01 -9.86 8.72
C VAL A 214 0.06 -10.82 7.54
N TYR A 215 0.15 -10.26 6.33
CA TYR A 215 0.38 -10.99 5.09
C TYR A 215 1.86 -11.02 4.73
N ALA A 216 2.55 -9.88 4.88
CA ALA A 216 3.99 -9.75 4.69
C ALA A 216 4.55 -8.58 5.50
N ASP A 217 5.79 -8.72 5.94
CA ASP A 217 6.61 -7.65 6.50
C ASP A 217 7.52 -7.11 5.40
N ILE A 218 7.58 -5.79 5.24
CA ILE A 218 8.39 -5.09 4.24
C ILE A 218 9.45 -4.28 4.98
N GLU A 219 10.66 -4.80 4.99
CA GLU A 219 11.80 -4.24 5.72
C GLU A 219 12.71 -3.37 4.85
N SER A 220 12.59 -3.50 3.51
CA SER A 220 13.37 -2.70 2.56
C SER A 220 12.63 -2.43 1.25
N ALA A 221 13.08 -1.41 0.51
CA ALA A 221 12.46 -1.02 -0.77
C ALA A 221 12.55 -2.14 -1.82
N GLU A 222 13.61 -2.96 -1.79
CA GLU A 222 13.81 -4.07 -2.74
C GLU A 222 12.76 -5.16 -2.59
N GLN A 223 12.19 -5.34 -1.41
CA GLN A 223 11.14 -6.34 -1.17
C GLN A 223 9.83 -6.00 -1.87
N GLN A 224 9.66 -4.77 -2.31
CA GLN A 224 8.47 -4.31 -3.03
C GLN A 224 8.51 -4.65 -4.54
N LEU A 225 9.69 -4.97 -5.05
CA LEU A 225 9.99 -5.24 -6.46
C LEU A 225 9.75 -6.70 -6.84
#